data_5cfa67cd9ff1516d7b651c857851b93e
#
_entry.id   5cfa67cd9ff1516d7b651c857851b93e
#
_cell.length_a   1.000
_cell.length_b   1.000
_cell.length_c   1.000
_cell.angle_alpha   90.00
_cell.angle_beta   90.00
_cell.angle_gamma   90.00
#
_symmetry.space_group_name_H-M   'P 1'
#
loop_
_entity.id
_entity.type
_entity.pdbx_description
1 polymer ?
#
loop_
_entity_poly.entity_id
_entity_poly.type
_entity_poly.pdbx_seq_one_letter_code
_entity_poly.pdbx_strand_id
1 'polypeptide(L)'
;QLCVPFARQENSLFLAMADPRDFLIVEDIGLRTGFDVKPYLALDHWILKMLDTVYGKQDSAQVAQLVESVQQSQSQTKAEGGEESFSLAAEAEKKDISDIDASAPEVEKLVNAIILGALSIKASDIHIEPFEDPNGKNSKVLVRYRVDGMLRAASFTIPWAFRQAINAKIKIMSNSMNITERRIPQSGRIQIIAKGNPIEFRVEMVPTVFGESCVMRILDRASVRVDIKIMGFLPDTEKKLLEQFAGIGGKKNFGLVLVCGPTGSGKSTTLYACLNYVNRPDIKIITAENPVEYNIDGIVQVPVNPDVKLGEGKRFDFASALRSFMRLDPDVIMVGEIRDEETAHIALEAAMTGHLVFSTIHTNDSPSALERLTQMGLPRFVVANTMKAVLAQRLARRLCKDCKAEADPTPEELAVFEANGVKVPPGAKLFRAKGCDVCKGTGYKGRVGMHELLVLNDEIRLQILKDPSAIPVKEIAMRNGMRTIAMDGLEKVLLGLTTVKEVLGGAAEKE
;
A
#
# COMPACT_ATOMS: atom_id res chain seq x y z
N GLN A 1 8.00 12.82 14.97
CA GLN A 1 8.31 14.18 15.46
C GLN A 1 9.72 14.53 14.99
N LEU A 2 9.91 15.71 14.38
CA LEU A 2 11.19 16.13 13.80
C LEU A 2 12.02 16.84 14.87
N CYS A 3 12.81 16.08 15.62
CA CYS A 3 13.77 16.61 16.58
C CYS A 3 15.00 15.71 16.68
N VAL A 4 16.16 16.32 16.99
CA VAL A 4 17.40 15.59 17.18
C VAL A 4 18.27 16.26 18.24
N PRO A 5 18.80 15.54 19.23
CA PRO A 5 19.77 16.10 20.16
C PRO A 5 21.10 16.34 19.44
N PHE A 6 21.68 17.54 19.61
CA PHE A 6 22.93 17.90 18.94
C PHE A 6 24.07 18.26 19.88
N ALA A 7 23.77 18.55 21.15
CA ALA A 7 24.78 18.81 22.17
C ALA A 7 24.26 18.47 23.57
N ARG A 8 25.19 18.15 24.47
CA ARG A 8 24.93 17.97 25.90
C ARG A 8 25.99 18.74 26.70
N GLN A 9 25.54 19.50 27.68
CA GLN A 9 26.43 20.18 28.60
C GLN A 9 25.89 20.05 30.02
N GLU A 10 26.65 19.41 30.89
CA GLU A 10 26.25 19.08 32.28
C GLU A 10 24.87 18.40 32.33
N ASN A 11 23.87 19.06 32.91
CA ASN A 11 22.50 18.54 33.04
C ASN A 11 21.54 19.08 31.96
N SER A 12 22.06 19.79 30.95
CA SER A 12 21.25 20.36 29.85
C SER A 12 21.46 19.59 28.56
N LEU A 13 20.35 19.24 27.89
CA LEU A 13 20.30 18.61 26.58
C LEU A 13 19.79 19.60 25.54
N PHE A 14 20.61 19.92 24.55
CA PHE A 14 20.27 20.84 23.47
C PHE A 14 19.62 20.08 22.31
N LEU A 15 18.37 20.45 22.00
CA LEU A 15 17.52 19.74 21.05
C LEU A 15 17.21 20.63 19.83
N ALA A 16 17.60 20.21 18.64
CA ALA A 16 17.17 20.85 17.40
C ALA A 16 15.79 20.35 17.02
N MET A 17 14.83 21.25 16.82
CA MET A 17 13.43 20.97 16.56
C MET A 17 12.89 21.79 15.41
N ALA A 18 11.95 21.22 14.66
CA ALA A 18 11.22 21.92 13.60
C ALA A 18 10.30 23.04 14.17
N ASP A 19 9.70 22.79 15.32
CA ASP A 19 8.93 23.79 16.10
C ASP A 19 9.33 23.73 17.58
N PRO A 20 10.18 24.67 18.05
CA PRO A 20 10.62 24.70 19.45
C PRO A 20 9.52 25.14 20.45
N ARG A 21 8.35 25.53 19.97
CA ARG A 21 7.18 25.87 20.81
C ARG A 21 6.35 24.65 21.19
N ASP A 22 6.68 23.47 20.68
CA ASP A 22 6.03 22.22 21.08
C ASP A 22 6.55 21.77 22.45
N PHE A 23 5.99 22.40 23.49
CA PHE A 23 6.37 22.16 24.89
C PHE A 23 6.12 20.71 25.33
N LEU A 24 5.13 20.02 24.74
CA LEU A 24 4.83 18.62 25.08
C LEU A 24 5.99 17.70 24.74
N ILE A 25 6.65 17.93 23.61
CA ILE A 25 7.83 17.15 23.22
C ILE A 25 9.01 17.44 24.13
N VAL A 26 9.24 18.72 24.43
CA VAL A 26 10.33 19.15 25.30
C VAL A 26 10.19 18.53 26.69
N GLU A 27 8.99 18.54 27.24
CA GLU A 27 8.67 18.01 28.56
C GLU A 27 8.75 16.46 28.59
N ASP A 28 8.25 15.75 27.55
CA ASP A 28 8.33 14.29 27.44
C ASP A 28 9.80 13.82 27.36
N ILE A 29 10.63 14.50 26.55
CA ILE A 29 12.06 14.19 26.46
C ILE A 29 12.78 14.49 27.79
N GLY A 30 12.43 15.59 28.46
CA GLY A 30 12.98 15.92 29.76
C GLY A 30 12.64 14.86 30.82
N LEU A 31 11.40 14.41 30.87
CA LEU A 31 10.93 13.35 31.78
C LEU A 31 11.62 12.00 31.52
N ARG A 32 11.77 11.63 30.24
CA ARG A 32 12.39 10.36 29.88
C ARG A 32 13.90 10.33 30.06
N THR A 33 14.58 11.46 29.87
CA THR A 33 16.03 11.54 29.89
C THR A 33 16.60 12.04 31.22
N GLY A 34 15.78 12.71 32.01
CA GLY A 34 16.20 13.36 33.26
C GLY A 34 17.03 14.64 33.05
N PHE A 35 17.13 15.15 31.82
CA PHE A 35 17.87 16.37 31.47
C PHE A 35 16.95 17.60 31.37
N ASP A 36 17.51 18.78 31.62
CA ASP A 36 16.90 20.05 31.29
C ASP A 36 17.01 20.27 29.77
N VAL A 37 15.89 20.12 29.05
CA VAL A 37 15.88 20.18 27.60
C VAL A 37 15.76 21.61 27.10
N LYS A 38 16.71 22.03 26.28
CA LYS A 38 16.76 23.37 25.66
C LYS A 38 16.47 23.26 24.16
N PRO A 39 15.26 23.65 23.71
CA PRO A 39 14.88 23.56 22.31
C PRO A 39 15.47 24.67 21.46
N TYR A 40 15.90 24.34 20.25
CA TYR A 40 16.42 25.26 19.24
C TYR A 40 15.73 25.01 17.91
N LEU A 41 15.43 26.09 17.19
CA LEU A 41 14.84 25.99 15.86
C LEU A 41 15.84 25.48 14.85
N ALA A 42 15.47 24.47 14.11
CA ALA A 42 16.26 23.94 12.98
C ALA A 42 15.33 23.63 11.79
N LEU A 43 15.89 23.75 10.59
CA LEU A 43 15.13 23.44 9.37
C LEU A 43 14.92 21.92 9.25
N ASP A 44 13.72 21.50 8.86
CA ASP A 44 13.31 20.10 8.73
C ASP A 44 14.30 19.25 7.94
N HIS A 45 14.83 19.80 6.82
CA HIS A 45 15.78 19.06 5.99
C HIS A 45 17.13 18.82 6.68
N TRP A 46 17.56 19.70 7.59
CA TRP A 46 18.77 19.51 8.39
C TRP A 46 18.58 18.46 9.47
N ILE A 47 17.42 18.47 10.15
CA ILE A 47 17.05 17.46 11.15
C ILE A 47 16.99 16.09 10.47
N LEU A 48 16.28 15.97 9.33
CA LEU A 48 16.19 14.73 8.55
C LEU A 48 17.57 14.24 8.10
N LYS A 49 18.45 15.13 7.62
CA LYS A 49 19.81 14.78 7.22
C LYS A 49 20.64 14.27 8.39
N MET A 50 20.52 14.88 9.57
CA MET A 50 21.20 14.40 10.79
C MET A 50 20.65 13.04 11.22
N LEU A 51 19.33 12.84 11.22
CA LEU A 51 18.72 11.56 11.50
C LEU A 51 19.16 10.47 10.52
N ASP A 52 19.23 10.77 9.23
CA ASP A 52 19.75 9.85 8.21
C ASP A 52 21.25 9.54 8.39
N THR A 53 22.02 10.52 8.86
CA THR A 53 23.47 10.34 9.10
C THR A 53 23.72 9.49 10.36
N VAL A 54 22.92 9.68 11.42
CA VAL A 54 23.11 9.00 12.70
C VAL A 54 22.41 7.62 12.71
N TYR A 55 21.25 7.50 12.09
CA TYR A 55 20.41 6.29 12.14
C TYR A 55 20.24 5.55 10.80
N GLY A 56 20.40 6.22 9.66
CA GLY A 56 20.07 5.66 8.34
C GLY A 56 21.15 4.81 7.67
N LYS A 57 22.43 4.94 8.08
CA LYS A 57 23.54 4.16 7.50
C LYS A 57 23.91 2.90 8.28
N GLN A 58 23.45 2.76 9.50
CA GLN A 58 23.80 1.59 10.35
C GLN A 58 23.01 0.33 9.99
N ASP A 59 21.75 0.45 9.58
CA ASP A 59 20.86 -0.73 9.42
C ASP A 59 21.31 -1.68 8.29
N SER A 60 21.77 -1.18 7.15
CA SER A 60 22.19 -2.06 6.03
C SER A 60 23.58 -2.68 6.23
N ALA A 61 24.48 -1.97 6.88
CA ALA A 61 25.81 -2.49 7.20
C ALA A 61 25.78 -3.52 8.35
N GLN A 62 24.93 -3.31 9.35
CA GLN A 62 24.72 -4.26 10.43
C GLN A 62 24.08 -5.56 9.96
N VAL A 63 23.12 -5.50 9.03
CA VAL A 63 22.52 -6.70 8.43
C VAL A 63 23.56 -7.50 7.64
N ALA A 64 24.41 -6.84 6.85
CA ALA A 64 25.47 -7.51 6.10
C ALA A 64 26.52 -8.15 7.03
N GLN A 65 26.95 -7.44 8.07
CA GLN A 65 27.88 -7.98 9.10
C GLN A 65 27.32 -9.13 9.89
N LEU A 66 26.01 -9.11 10.20
CA LEU A 66 25.32 -10.19 10.90
C LEU A 66 25.26 -11.46 10.03
N VAL A 67 24.95 -11.31 8.75
CA VAL A 67 24.98 -12.44 7.79
C VAL A 67 26.39 -13.00 7.64
N GLU A 68 27.42 -12.16 7.56
CA GLU A 68 28.82 -12.59 7.52
C GLU A 68 29.25 -13.30 8.81
N SER A 69 28.87 -12.80 9.99
CA SER A 69 29.19 -13.46 11.27
C SER A 69 28.54 -14.83 11.43
N VAL A 70 27.30 -14.99 10.92
CA VAL A 70 26.60 -16.27 10.88
C VAL A 70 27.24 -17.23 9.87
N GLN A 71 27.76 -16.75 8.75
CA GLN A 71 28.52 -17.56 7.79
C GLN A 71 29.86 -18.04 8.33
N GLN A 72 30.52 -17.21 9.15
CA GLN A 72 31.80 -17.57 9.79
C GLN A 72 31.62 -18.57 10.93
N SER A 73 30.52 -18.52 11.71
CA SER A 73 30.23 -19.48 12.77
C SER A 73 30.01 -20.91 12.22
N GLN A 74 29.47 -21.06 11.02
CA GLN A 74 29.28 -22.37 10.39
C GLN A 74 30.58 -23.10 9.99
N SER A 75 31.64 -22.35 9.74
CA SER A 75 32.96 -22.97 9.45
C SER A 75 33.61 -23.58 10.68
N GLN A 76 33.18 -23.21 11.88
CA GLN A 76 33.72 -23.72 13.15
C GLN A 76 32.89 -24.84 13.78
N THR A 77 31.59 -24.98 13.47
CA THR A 77 30.65 -25.91 14.13
C THR A 77 30.52 -27.28 13.44
N LYS A 78 31.43 -27.67 12.53
CA LYS A 78 31.44 -29.02 11.94
C LYS A 78 31.94 -30.13 12.89
N ALA A 79 32.14 -29.82 14.16
CA ALA A 79 32.81 -30.74 15.11
C ALA A 79 31.98 -31.27 16.29
N GLU A 80 30.73 -30.86 16.52
CA GLU A 80 29.95 -31.47 17.62
C GLU A 80 28.47 -31.58 17.30
N GLY A 81 27.97 -32.83 17.25
CA GLY A 81 26.55 -33.13 17.09
C GLY A 81 25.85 -33.07 18.46
N GLY A 82 24.72 -32.42 18.48
CA GLY A 82 23.80 -32.39 19.61
C GLY A 82 22.40 -32.02 19.16
N GLU A 83 21.48 -32.97 19.28
CA GLU A 83 20.04 -32.74 19.13
C GLU A 83 19.51 -31.97 20.34
N GLU A 84 19.09 -30.71 20.17
CA GLU A 84 18.36 -29.99 21.21
C GLU A 84 16.86 -30.04 20.96
N SER A 85 16.15 -30.59 21.97
CA SER A 85 14.71 -30.66 22.06
C SER A 85 14.09 -29.28 22.37
N PHE A 86 13.12 -28.84 21.55
CA PHE A 86 12.37 -27.60 21.77
C PHE A 86 11.24 -27.80 22.78
N SER A 87 11.23 -27.01 23.84
CA SER A 87 10.09 -26.84 24.73
C SER A 87 9.17 -25.71 24.25
N LEU A 88 7.87 -26.02 24.13
CA LEU A 88 6.80 -25.07 23.81
C LEU A 88 6.57 -24.15 25.02
N ALA A 89 6.76 -22.85 24.85
CA ALA A 89 6.30 -21.84 25.79
C ALA A 89 5.12 -21.03 25.17
N ALA A 90 4.08 -20.87 25.98
CA ALA A 90 2.84 -20.22 25.71
C ALA A 90 2.97 -18.68 25.63
N GLU A 91 2.03 -18.05 24.90
CA GLU A 91 1.76 -16.63 24.82
C GLU A 91 2.98 -15.72 24.52
N ALA A 92 3.19 -15.45 23.22
CA ALA A 92 4.22 -14.51 22.79
C ALA A 92 3.79 -13.06 23.09
N GLU A 93 4.40 -12.45 24.10
CA GLU A 93 4.44 -11.00 24.24
C GLU A 93 4.95 -10.39 22.93
N LYS A 94 4.29 -9.31 22.48
CA LYS A 94 4.71 -8.55 21.28
C LYS A 94 6.10 -7.96 21.54
N LYS A 95 7.14 -8.63 21.07
CA LYS A 95 8.54 -8.24 21.28
C LYS A 95 8.91 -7.18 20.23
N ASP A 96 9.51 -6.06 20.67
CA ASP A 96 10.11 -5.10 19.74
C ASP A 96 11.36 -5.72 19.13
N ILE A 97 11.42 -5.78 17.80
CA ILE A 97 12.55 -6.37 17.06
C ILE A 97 13.59 -5.34 16.62
N SER A 98 13.45 -4.08 17.04
CA SER A 98 14.36 -2.99 16.64
C SER A 98 15.76 -3.20 17.20
N ASP A 99 15.89 -3.81 18.39
CA ASP A 99 17.14 -4.19 18.99
C ASP A 99 17.38 -5.69 18.74
N ILE A 100 18.35 -6.01 17.89
CA ILE A 100 18.76 -7.39 17.65
C ILE A 100 19.50 -7.87 18.89
N ASP A 101 18.83 -8.68 19.69
CA ASP A 101 19.43 -9.30 20.88
C ASP A 101 20.63 -10.17 20.48
N ALA A 102 21.82 -9.81 20.96
CA ALA A 102 23.05 -10.53 20.65
C ALA A 102 23.03 -11.98 21.16
N SER A 103 22.18 -12.32 22.15
CA SER A 103 22.00 -13.65 22.69
C SER A 103 20.96 -14.50 21.95
N ALA A 104 20.17 -13.89 21.03
CA ALA A 104 19.14 -14.62 20.30
C ALA A 104 19.73 -15.71 19.38
N PRO A 105 18.99 -16.81 19.12
CA PRO A 105 19.39 -17.82 18.17
C PRO A 105 19.66 -17.24 16.76
N GLU A 106 20.64 -17.79 16.05
CA GLU A 106 21.06 -17.29 14.71
C GLU A 106 19.90 -17.13 13.71
N VAL A 107 18.95 -18.06 13.73
CA VAL A 107 17.76 -18.03 12.85
C VAL A 107 16.87 -16.83 13.19
N GLU A 108 16.72 -16.49 14.47
CA GLU A 108 15.94 -15.33 14.89
C GLU A 108 16.61 -14.02 14.44
N LYS A 109 17.92 -13.92 14.60
CA LYS A 109 18.69 -12.78 14.09
C LYS A 109 18.53 -12.60 12.58
N LEU A 110 18.57 -13.69 11.82
CA LEU A 110 18.39 -13.67 10.36
C LEU A 110 16.98 -13.20 9.97
N VAL A 111 15.93 -13.74 10.60
CA VAL A 111 14.55 -13.34 10.31
C VAL A 111 14.32 -11.87 10.68
N ASN A 112 14.80 -11.43 11.83
CA ASN A 112 14.70 -10.02 12.24
C ASN A 112 15.47 -9.10 11.29
N ALA A 113 16.67 -9.50 10.85
CA ALA A 113 17.45 -8.74 9.87
C ALA A 113 16.75 -8.63 8.51
N ILE A 114 16.11 -9.70 8.04
CA ILE A 114 15.30 -9.68 6.81
C ILE A 114 14.15 -8.67 6.95
N ILE A 115 13.42 -8.71 8.05
CA ILE A 115 12.27 -7.83 8.31
C ILE A 115 12.73 -6.37 8.44
N LEU A 116 13.73 -6.09 9.26
CA LEU A 116 14.26 -4.74 9.45
C LEU A 116 14.83 -4.16 8.15
N GLY A 117 15.52 -4.99 7.36
CA GLY A 117 16.00 -4.61 6.04
C GLY A 117 14.87 -4.17 5.10
N ALA A 118 13.74 -4.91 5.09
CA ALA A 118 12.56 -4.55 4.31
C ALA A 118 11.93 -3.22 4.77
N LEU A 119 11.80 -3.04 6.09
CA LEU A 119 11.22 -1.83 6.68
C LEU A 119 12.09 -0.59 6.39
N SER A 120 13.41 -0.72 6.45
CA SER A 120 14.36 0.38 6.20
C SER A 120 14.27 0.94 4.77
N ILE A 121 13.90 0.09 3.80
CA ILE A 121 13.74 0.50 2.40
C ILE A 121 12.28 0.73 2.01
N LYS A 122 11.35 0.65 2.97
CA LYS A 122 9.89 0.79 2.76
C LYS A 122 9.37 -0.20 1.71
N ALA A 123 9.78 -1.46 1.82
CA ALA A 123 9.26 -2.52 0.98
C ALA A 123 7.76 -2.78 1.28
N SER A 124 7.01 -3.18 0.28
CA SER A 124 5.63 -3.65 0.44
C SER A 124 5.54 -5.15 0.71
N ASP A 125 6.47 -5.92 0.14
CA ASP A 125 6.49 -7.37 0.28
C ASP A 125 7.94 -7.88 0.44
N ILE A 126 8.08 -8.97 1.21
CA ILE A 126 9.32 -9.72 1.39
C ILE A 126 9.10 -11.09 0.76
N HIS A 127 9.98 -11.50 -0.13
CA HIS A 127 10.00 -12.81 -0.75
C HIS A 127 11.21 -13.59 -0.26
N ILE A 128 11.02 -14.81 0.24
CA ILE A 128 12.07 -15.73 0.69
C ILE A 128 11.89 -17.02 -0.09
N GLU A 129 12.81 -17.29 -1.01
CA GLU A 129 12.65 -18.33 -2.03
C GLU A 129 13.87 -19.22 -2.11
N PRO A 130 13.73 -20.56 -1.96
CA PRO A 130 14.83 -21.49 -2.11
C PRO A 130 15.09 -21.78 -3.60
N PHE A 131 16.36 -21.68 -4.03
CA PHE A 131 16.82 -22.05 -5.36
C PHE A 131 18.00 -23.01 -5.26
N GLU A 132 17.86 -24.19 -5.87
CA GLU A 132 18.91 -25.18 -5.94
C GLU A 132 19.63 -25.10 -7.29
N ASP A 133 20.95 -25.10 -7.24
CA ASP A 133 21.79 -25.24 -8.45
C ASP A 133 21.81 -26.72 -8.84
N PRO A 134 21.58 -27.07 -10.11
CA PRO A 134 21.69 -28.45 -10.61
C PRO A 134 23.01 -29.13 -10.25
N ASN A 135 24.10 -28.37 -10.08
CA ASN A 135 25.40 -28.88 -9.68
C ASN A 135 25.63 -28.89 -8.15
N GLY A 136 24.63 -28.47 -7.36
CA GLY A 136 24.65 -28.43 -5.90
C GLY A 136 25.59 -27.40 -5.24
N LYS A 137 26.40 -26.69 -6.03
CA LYS A 137 27.46 -25.80 -5.51
C LYS A 137 26.97 -24.38 -5.14
N ASN A 138 25.87 -23.90 -5.75
CA ASN A 138 25.38 -22.53 -5.60
C ASN A 138 23.94 -22.48 -5.07
N SER A 139 23.48 -23.53 -4.39
CA SER A 139 22.14 -23.55 -3.78
C SER A 139 22.06 -22.49 -2.69
N LYS A 140 21.01 -21.66 -2.72
CA LYS A 140 20.84 -20.53 -1.80
C LYS A 140 19.37 -20.22 -1.56
N VAL A 141 19.09 -19.53 -0.45
CA VAL A 141 17.81 -18.89 -0.22
C VAL A 141 17.90 -17.44 -0.66
N LEU A 142 17.16 -17.08 -1.69
CA LEU A 142 17.12 -15.73 -2.22
C LEU A 142 16.09 -14.90 -1.46
N VAL A 143 16.51 -13.78 -0.91
CA VAL A 143 15.62 -12.78 -0.33
C VAL A 143 15.44 -11.65 -1.34
N ARG A 144 14.18 -11.32 -1.63
CA ARG A 144 13.83 -10.19 -2.49
C ARG A 144 12.81 -9.29 -1.82
N TYR A 145 12.95 -8.01 -2.03
CA TYR A 145 12.04 -6.98 -1.52
C TYR A 145 11.29 -6.33 -2.68
N ARG A 146 9.98 -6.17 -2.54
CA ARG A 146 9.20 -5.37 -3.49
C ARG A 146 9.17 -3.92 -3.02
N VAL A 147 9.80 -3.03 -3.79
CA VAL A 147 9.86 -1.60 -3.51
C VAL A 147 9.30 -0.85 -4.71
N ASP A 148 8.32 0.03 -4.47
CA ASP A 148 7.61 0.77 -5.54
C ASP A 148 7.13 -0.13 -6.69
N GLY A 149 6.63 -1.32 -6.37
CA GLY A 149 6.13 -2.32 -7.31
C GLY A 149 7.19 -3.24 -7.93
N MET A 150 8.49 -2.91 -7.81
CA MET A 150 9.59 -3.67 -8.40
C MET A 150 10.27 -4.61 -7.40
N LEU A 151 10.48 -5.87 -7.80
CA LEU A 151 11.27 -6.82 -7.02
C LEU A 151 12.76 -6.53 -7.16
N ARG A 152 13.45 -6.49 -6.01
CA ARG A 152 14.90 -6.29 -5.92
C ARG A 152 15.50 -7.35 -5.00
N ALA A 153 16.62 -7.94 -5.40
CA ALA A 153 17.35 -8.83 -4.52
C ALA A 153 17.90 -8.04 -3.33
N ALA A 154 17.89 -8.67 -2.15
CA ALA A 154 18.62 -8.16 -1.00
C ALA A 154 20.13 -8.16 -1.30
N SER A 155 20.89 -7.32 -0.58
CA SER A 155 22.36 -7.27 -0.71
C SER A 155 23.07 -8.50 -0.14
N PHE A 156 22.33 -9.43 0.42
CA PHE A 156 22.82 -10.66 1.03
C PHE A 156 22.04 -11.88 0.52
N THR A 157 22.63 -13.05 0.61
CA THR A 157 22.00 -14.35 0.37
C THR A 157 22.09 -15.19 1.63
N ILE A 158 21.08 -16.04 1.83
CA ILE A 158 21.04 -16.92 2.99
C ILE A 158 21.60 -18.29 2.59
N PRO A 159 22.49 -18.89 3.40
CA PRO A 159 22.99 -20.23 3.15
C PRO A 159 21.86 -21.26 3.08
N TRP A 160 21.98 -22.23 2.18
CA TRP A 160 21.01 -23.27 1.94
C TRP A 160 20.55 -24.03 3.19
N ALA A 161 21.47 -24.23 4.15
CA ALA A 161 21.20 -24.92 5.40
C ALA A 161 20.08 -24.28 6.23
N PHE A 162 19.88 -22.95 6.13
CA PHE A 162 18.88 -22.23 6.91
C PHE A 162 17.47 -22.23 6.32
N ARG A 163 17.26 -22.76 5.09
CA ARG A 163 15.96 -22.68 4.39
C ARG A 163 14.77 -23.19 5.19
N GLN A 164 14.94 -24.31 5.91
CA GLN A 164 13.87 -24.90 6.71
C GLN A 164 13.69 -24.17 8.04
N ALA A 165 14.79 -23.78 8.68
CA ALA A 165 14.77 -23.12 9.97
C ALA A 165 14.11 -21.72 9.91
N ILE A 166 14.38 -20.95 8.85
CA ILE A 166 13.75 -19.65 8.63
C ILE A 166 12.24 -19.82 8.45
N ASN A 167 11.78 -20.74 7.59
CA ASN A 167 10.37 -20.99 7.39
C ASN A 167 9.68 -21.49 8.67
N ALA A 168 10.33 -22.37 9.44
CA ALA A 168 9.81 -22.80 10.74
C ALA A 168 9.69 -21.62 11.71
N LYS A 169 10.69 -20.72 11.80
CA LYS A 169 10.62 -19.52 12.65
C LYS A 169 9.50 -18.60 12.24
N ILE A 170 9.29 -18.36 10.93
CA ILE A 170 8.18 -17.54 10.43
C ILE A 170 6.83 -18.17 10.79
N LYS A 171 6.69 -19.51 10.67
CA LYS A 171 5.47 -20.22 11.08
C LYS A 171 5.20 -20.08 12.59
N ILE A 172 6.24 -20.19 13.41
CA ILE A 172 6.14 -19.96 14.86
C ILE A 172 5.64 -18.54 15.15
N MET A 173 6.20 -17.54 14.47
CA MET A 173 5.81 -16.13 14.65
C MET A 173 4.36 -15.88 14.25
N SER A 174 3.80 -16.65 13.33
CA SER A 174 2.42 -16.48 12.85
C SER A 174 1.35 -17.05 13.79
N ASN A 175 1.72 -17.92 14.72
CA ASN A 175 0.85 -18.64 15.68
C ASN A 175 -0.33 -19.43 15.07
N SER A 176 -0.51 -19.39 13.76
CA SER A 176 -1.65 -20.01 13.03
C SER A 176 -1.22 -21.09 12.05
N MET A 177 0.07 -21.16 11.71
CA MET A 177 0.60 -22.11 10.76
C MET A 177 1.13 -23.39 11.46
N ASN A 178 0.93 -24.54 10.83
CA ASN A 178 1.50 -25.80 11.30
C ASN A 178 2.99 -25.90 10.89
N ILE A 179 3.87 -25.96 11.88
CA ILE A 179 5.32 -25.97 11.71
C ILE A 179 5.80 -27.24 10.98
N THR A 180 5.16 -28.36 11.24
CA THR A 180 5.55 -29.66 10.70
C THR A 180 4.98 -29.95 9.31
N GLU A 181 3.87 -29.30 8.94
CA GLU A 181 3.25 -29.47 7.63
C GLU A 181 3.96 -28.61 6.57
N ARG A 182 4.44 -29.24 5.50
CA ARG A 182 5.24 -28.60 4.44
C ARG A 182 4.75 -28.93 3.04
N ARG A 183 3.64 -29.69 2.92
CA ARG A 183 3.15 -30.24 1.65
C ARG A 183 1.96 -29.46 1.09
N ILE A 184 1.35 -28.60 1.91
CA ILE A 184 0.19 -27.81 1.54
C ILE A 184 0.47 -26.32 1.75
N PRO A 185 -0.17 -25.44 0.95
CA PRO A 185 -0.12 -24.00 1.19
C PRO A 185 -0.67 -23.64 2.56
N GLN A 186 -0.05 -22.65 3.21
CA GLN A 186 -0.47 -22.16 4.52
C GLN A 186 -0.45 -20.64 4.52
N SER A 187 -1.45 -20.02 5.17
CA SER A 187 -1.58 -18.58 5.36
C SER A 187 -1.58 -18.23 6.83
N GLY A 188 -0.97 -17.10 7.19
CA GLY A 188 -0.93 -16.64 8.57
C GLY A 188 -0.69 -15.13 8.69
N ARG A 189 -0.67 -14.67 9.94
CA ARG A 189 -0.40 -13.27 10.28
C ARG A 189 0.66 -13.19 11.36
N ILE A 190 1.58 -12.26 11.19
CA ILE A 190 2.61 -11.94 12.17
C ILE A 190 2.40 -10.51 12.64
N GLN A 191 2.43 -10.30 13.95
CA GLN A 191 2.40 -8.96 14.53
C GLN A 191 3.67 -8.74 15.33
N ILE A 192 4.40 -7.69 15.03
CA ILE A 192 5.62 -7.29 15.71
C ILE A 192 5.56 -5.82 16.12
N ILE A 193 6.44 -5.43 17.00
CA ILE A 193 6.75 -4.02 17.23
C ILE A 193 8.12 -3.75 16.59
N ALA A 194 8.23 -2.70 15.80
CA ALA A 194 9.50 -2.24 15.25
C ALA A 194 9.61 -0.73 15.43
N LYS A 195 10.65 -0.28 16.12
CA LYS A 195 10.86 1.15 16.46
C LYS A 195 9.64 1.75 17.18
N GLY A 196 9.02 1.00 18.10
CA GLY A 196 7.83 1.40 18.84
C GLY A 196 6.51 1.37 18.04
N ASN A 197 6.54 1.07 16.75
CA ASN A 197 5.35 0.99 15.91
C ASN A 197 4.89 -0.46 15.72
N PRO A 198 3.59 -0.75 15.90
CA PRO A 198 3.04 -2.07 15.60
C PRO A 198 2.97 -2.26 14.07
N ILE A 199 3.58 -3.33 13.60
CA ILE A 199 3.59 -3.74 12.20
C ILE A 199 2.98 -5.13 12.10
N GLU A 200 2.10 -5.32 11.12
CA GLU A 200 1.53 -6.62 10.82
C GLU A 200 2.01 -7.12 9.46
N PHE A 201 2.22 -8.44 9.37
CA PHE A 201 2.54 -9.10 8.10
C PHE A 201 1.45 -10.13 7.80
N ARG A 202 0.99 -10.15 6.57
CA ARG A 202 0.29 -11.29 6.01
C ARG A 202 1.32 -12.21 5.39
N VAL A 203 1.34 -13.45 5.81
CA VAL A 203 2.32 -14.45 5.40
C VAL A 203 1.61 -15.53 4.60
N GLU A 204 2.16 -15.81 3.42
CA GLU A 204 1.74 -16.92 2.56
C GLU A 204 2.94 -17.83 2.34
N MET A 205 2.77 -19.13 2.61
CA MET A 205 3.76 -20.16 2.34
C MET A 205 3.20 -21.17 1.37
N VAL A 206 4.00 -21.51 0.37
CA VAL A 206 3.64 -22.53 -0.61
C VAL A 206 4.78 -23.55 -0.78
N PRO A 207 4.48 -24.85 -0.85
CA PRO A 207 5.49 -25.85 -1.16
C PRO A 207 6.01 -25.67 -2.60
N THR A 208 7.32 -25.77 -2.76
CA THR A 208 7.99 -25.77 -4.05
C THR A 208 8.89 -26.99 -4.16
N VAL A 209 9.47 -27.23 -5.34
CA VAL A 209 10.40 -28.36 -5.59
C VAL A 209 11.60 -28.34 -4.64
N PHE A 210 12.06 -27.15 -4.22
CA PHE A 210 13.26 -26.99 -3.40
C PHE A 210 12.99 -26.68 -1.93
N GLY A 211 11.73 -26.73 -1.51
CA GLY A 211 11.26 -26.41 -0.16
C GLY A 211 10.14 -25.38 -0.21
N GLU A 212 9.76 -24.84 0.93
CA GLU A 212 8.68 -23.85 0.99
C GLU A 212 9.17 -22.45 0.58
N SER A 213 8.45 -21.79 -0.32
CA SER A 213 8.59 -20.37 -0.63
C SER A 213 7.67 -19.57 0.29
N CYS A 214 8.14 -18.44 0.80
CA CYS A 214 7.42 -17.56 1.70
C CYS A 214 7.30 -16.16 1.10
N VAL A 215 6.10 -15.58 1.14
CA VAL A 215 5.86 -14.18 0.86
C VAL A 215 5.23 -13.53 2.09
N MET A 216 5.82 -12.43 2.55
CA MET A 216 5.32 -11.66 3.67
C MET A 216 4.95 -10.25 3.18
N ARG A 217 3.64 -9.93 3.15
CA ARG A 217 3.17 -8.59 2.84
C ARG A 217 3.16 -7.73 4.09
N ILE A 218 3.80 -6.57 4.02
CA ILE A 218 3.90 -5.62 5.13
C ILE A 218 2.63 -4.78 5.17
N LEU A 219 1.94 -4.82 6.31
CA LEU A 219 0.77 -4.00 6.61
C LEU A 219 1.16 -3.01 7.70
N ASP A 220 1.54 -1.80 7.29
CA ASP A 220 1.86 -0.73 8.23
C ASP A 220 0.54 -0.11 8.74
N ARG A 221 0.14 -0.49 9.96
CA ARG A 221 -1.08 -0.02 10.62
C ARG A 221 -0.93 1.32 11.33
N ALA A 222 0.25 1.94 11.30
CA ALA A 222 0.39 3.30 11.79
C ALA A 222 -0.64 4.17 11.06
N SER A 223 -1.51 4.83 11.82
CA SER A 223 -2.63 5.64 11.34
C SER A 223 -2.15 6.71 10.35
N VAL A 224 -1.97 6.30 9.10
CA VAL A 224 -1.65 7.22 8.03
C VAL A 224 -2.96 7.92 7.67
N ARG A 225 -3.15 9.14 8.11
CA ARG A 225 -4.20 10.01 7.56
C ARG A 225 -3.90 10.17 6.08
N VAL A 226 -4.49 9.30 5.26
CA VAL A 226 -4.38 9.42 3.81
C VAL A 226 -5.25 10.59 3.38
N ASP A 227 -4.59 11.70 3.06
CA ASP A 227 -5.25 12.89 2.51
C ASP A 227 -5.43 12.70 0.98
N ILE A 228 -6.57 13.09 0.46
CA ILE A 228 -6.87 13.03 -0.98
C ILE A 228 -5.87 13.84 -1.81
N LYS A 229 -5.31 14.92 -1.24
CA LYS A 229 -4.30 15.77 -1.87
C LYS A 229 -3.00 15.05 -2.22
N ILE A 230 -2.65 13.99 -1.48
CA ILE A 230 -1.42 13.23 -1.75
C ILE A 230 -1.62 12.15 -2.81
N MET A 231 -2.85 11.88 -3.24
CA MET A 231 -3.15 10.87 -4.26
C MET A 231 -2.63 11.25 -5.64
N GLY A 232 -2.27 12.51 -5.84
CA GLY A 232 -1.70 13.00 -7.10
C GLY A 232 -2.75 13.21 -8.19
N PHE A 233 -3.97 13.54 -7.82
CA PHE A 233 -4.99 14.00 -8.77
C PHE A 233 -4.56 15.29 -9.46
N LEU A 234 -4.96 15.47 -10.72
CA LEU A 234 -4.96 16.79 -11.34
C LEU A 234 -6.06 17.65 -10.68
N PRO A 235 -5.86 18.97 -10.51
CA PRO A 235 -6.76 19.82 -9.73
C PRO A 235 -8.23 19.79 -10.16
N ASP A 236 -8.49 19.72 -11.45
CA ASP A 236 -9.85 19.63 -12.00
C ASP A 236 -10.47 18.26 -11.78
N THR A 237 -9.67 17.17 -11.85
CA THR A 237 -10.12 15.80 -11.55
C THR A 237 -10.45 15.67 -10.06
N GLU A 238 -9.58 16.21 -9.18
CA GLU A 238 -9.84 16.24 -7.73
C GLU A 238 -11.15 16.96 -7.43
N LYS A 239 -11.33 18.17 -7.97
CA LYS A 239 -12.54 18.96 -7.77
C LYS A 239 -13.80 18.19 -8.22
N LYS A 240 -13.80 17.64 -9.45
CA LYS A 240 -14.93 16.86 -9.97
C LYS A 240 -15.24 15.63 -9.11
N LEU A 241 -14.21 14.95 -8.60
CA LEU A 241 -14.38 13.79 -7.72
C LEU A 241 -15.00 14.21 -6.39
N LEU A 242 -14.48 15.25 -5.75
CA LEU A 242 -14.99 15.75 -4.46
C LEU A 242 -16.44 16.23 -4.55
N GLU A 243 -16.85 16.83 -5.66
CA GLU A 243 -18.23 17.25 -5.91
C GLU A 243 -19.23 16.07 -5.90
N GLN A 244 -18.76 14.82 -6.12
CA GLN A 244 -19.64 13.64 -6.11
C GLN A 244 -20.06 13.19 -4.72
N PHE A 245 -19.32 13.57 -3.68
CA PHE A 245 -19.62 13.19 -2.31
C PHE A 245 -19.59 14.36 -1.30
N ALA A 246 -19.09 15.51 -1.68
CA ALA A 246 -19.28 16.73 -0.90
C ALA A 246 -20.72 17.20 -1.08
N GLY A 247 -21.49 17.20 -0.01
CA GLY A 247 -22.86 17.74 -0.03
C GLY A 247 -22.88 19.20 -0.45
N ILE A 248 -23.59 19.53 -1.51
CA ILE A 248 -23.79 20.93 -1.94
C ILE A 248 -24.91 21.53 -1.09
N GLY A 249 -24.61 22.62 -0.37
CA GLY A 249 -25.62 23.40 0.37
C GLY A 249 -26.27 22.65 1.54
N GLY A 250 -25.55 21.76 2.23
CA GLY A 250 -26.05 21.02 3.40
C GLY A 250 -26.93 19.81 3.08
N LYS A 251 -27.14 19.49 1.79
CA LYS A 251 -27.84 18.26 1.41
C LYS A 251 -26.87 17.07 1.43
N LYS A 252 -27.25 15.99 2.09
CA LYS A 252 -26.52 14.71 2.04
C LYS A 252 -26.45 14.23 0.61
N ASN A 253 -25.25 13.89 0.13
CA ASN A 253 -25.07 13.28 -1.17
C ASN A 253 -25.26 11.77 -1.02
N PHE A 254 -25.96 11.12 -1.94
CA PHE A 254 -26.19 9.68 -1.94
C PHE A 254 -25.91 9.09 -3.33
N GLY A 255 -25.69 7.81 -3.39
CA GLY A 255 -25.36 7.10 -4.63
C GLY A 255 -24.08 6.30 -4.51
N LEU A 256 -23.69 5.61 -5.57
CA LEU A 256 -22.52 4.74 -5.60
C LEU A 256 -21.34 5.40 -6.32
N VAL A 257 -20.19 5.42 -5.67
CA VAL A 257 -18.88 5.81 -6.25
C VAL A 257 -18.00 4.56 -6.28
N LEU A 258 -17.52 4.20 -7.47
CA LEU A 258 -16.63 3.05 -7.66
C LEU A 258 -15.20 3.49 -7.93
N VAL A 259 -14.25 2.74 -7.38
CA VAL A 259 -12.83 2.82 -7.76
C VAL A 259 -12.46 1.50 -8.44
N CYS A 260 -11.96 1.56 -9.66
CA CYS A 260 -11.57 0.38 -10.42
C CYS A 260 -10.09 0.37 -10.81
N GLY A 261 -9.60 -0.80 -11.14
CA GLY A 261 -8.22 -1.03 -11.53
C GLY A 261 -7.70 -2.39 -11.07
N PRO A 262 -6.51 -2.81 -11.52
CA PRO A 262 -5.90 -4.09 -11.13
C PRO A 262 -5.46 -4.08 -9.66
N THR A 263 -5.03 -5.25 -9.20
CA THR A 263 -4.40 -5.38 -7.89
C THR A 263 -3.14 -4.52 -7.80
N GLY A 264 -3.00 -3.80 -6.69
CA GLY A 264 -1.84 -2.91 -6.47
C GLY A 264 -1.94 -1.53 -7.14
N SER A 265 -3.08 -1.18 -7.77
CA SER A 265 -3.29 0.17 -8.33
C SER A 265 -3.59 1.25 -7.29
N GLY A 266 -3.70 0.91 -6.00
CA GLY A 266 -3.93 1.86 -4.92
C GLY A 266 -5.41 2.14 -4.61
N LYS A 267 -6.35 1.29 -5.06
CA LYS A 267 -7.79 1.46 -4.84
C LYS A 267 -8.17 1.68 -3.36
N SER A 268 -7.72 0.80 -2.48
CA SER A 268 -8.00 0.90 -1.03
C SER A 268 -7.50 2.22 -0.45
N THR A 269 -6.29 2.66 -0.85
CA THR A 269 -5.71 3.93 -0.41
C THR A 269 -6.58 5.11 -0.84
N THR A 270 -7.08 5.10 -2.07
CA THR A 270 -7.98 6.14 -2.59
C THR A 270 -9.33 6.11 -1.89
N LEU A 271 -9.92 4.93 -1.65
CA LEU A 271 -11.16 4.81 -0.87
C LEU A 271 -10.98 5.37 0.54
N TYR A 272 -9.88 5.04 1.21
CA TYR A 272 -9.59 5.57 2.54
C TYR A 272 -9.39 7.08 2.54
N ALA A 273 -8.77 7.65 1.49
CA ALA A 273 -8.69 9.10 1.32
C ALA A 273 -10.07 9.74 1.15
N CYS A 274 -10.97 9.12 0.39
CA CYS A 274 -12.36 9.56 0.24
C CYS A 274 -13.13 9.47 1.57
N LEU A 275 -12.98 8.36 2.30
CA LEU A 275 -13.60 8.19 3.62
C LEU A 275 -13.09 9.23 4.62
N ASN A 276 -11.78 9.46 4.69
CA ASN A 276 -11.21 10.49 5.55
C ASN A 276 -11.73 11.91 5.23
N TYR A 277 -11.96 12.19 3.94
CA TYR A 277 -12.50 13.47 3.50
C TYR A 277 -13.94 13.70 3.99
N VAL A 278 -14.77 12.66 3.99
CA VAL A 278 -16.17 12.75 4.46
C VAL A 278 -16.33 12.46 5.96
N ASN A 279 -15.26 12.02 6.63
CA ASN A 279 -15.29 11.66 8.05
C ASN A 279 -15.41 12.88 8.94
N ARG A 280 -16.60 13.08 9.47
CA ARG A 280 -16.96 14.16 10.41
C ARG A 280 -17.74 13.58 11.58
N PRO A 281 -17.76 14.24 12.74
CA PRO A 281 -18.47 13.76 13.93
C PRO A 281 -19.99 13.55 13.75
N ASP A 282 -20.59 14.23 12.77
CA ASP A 282 -22.02 14.16 12.42
C ASP A 282 -22.33 13.12 11.34
N ILE A 283 -21.34 12.37 10.87
CA ILE A 283 -21.48 11.38 9.79
C ILE A 283 -21.08 10.00 10.31
N LYS A 284 -22.00 9.05 10.23
CA LYS A 284 -21.73 7.66 10.58
C LYS A 284 -21.24 6.88 9.37
N ILE A 285 -19.98 6.41 9.43
CA ILE A 285 -19.31 5.64 8.39
C ILE A 285 -19.11 4.21 8.86
N ILE A 286 -19.54 3.25 8.04
CA ILE A 286 -19.32 1.81 8.29
C ILE A 286 -18.66 1.19 7.07
N THR A 287 -17.66 0.32 7.29
CA THR A 287 -16.97 -0.40 6.21
C THR A 287 -17.04 -1.91 6.39
N ALA A 288 -17.13 -2.65 5.28
CA ALA A 288 -16.92 -4.10 5.21
C ALA A 288 -15.65 -4.37 4.39
N GLU A 289 -14.68 -5.05 4.99
CA GLU A 289 -13.33 -5.20 4.41
C GLU A 289 -12.78 -6.61 4.57
N ASN A 290 -11.96 -7.07 3.64
CA ASN A 290 -11.27 -8.36 3.73
C ASN A 290 -9.84 -8.30 3.17
N PRO A 291 -8.87 -7.98 4.08
CA PRO A 291 -9.03 -7.49 5.45
C PRO A 291 -9.12 -5.97 5.55
N VAL A 292 -9.29 -5.46 6.78
CA VAL A 292 -9.00 -4.06 7.12
C VAL A 292 -7.50 -3.83 6.98
N GLU A 293 -7.09 -2.88 6.13
CA GLU A 293 -5.67 -2.60 5.85
C GLU A 293 -5.03 -1.78 6.99
N TYR A 294 -5.70 -0.75 7.47
CA TYR A 294 -5.33 0.03 8.65
C TYR A 294 -6.55 0.70 9.28
N ASN A 295 -6.46 1.04 10.56
CA ASN A 295 -7.55 1.64 11.30
C ASN A 295 -7.70 3.12 10.97
N ILE A 296 -8.95 3.57 10.83
CA ILE A 296 -9.30 4.98 10.64
C ILE A 296 -10.15 5.41 11.83
N ASP A 297 -9.70 6.42 12.56
CA ASP A 297 -10.42 6.94 13.69
C ASP A 297 -11.81 7.48 13.27
N GLY A 298 -12.82 7.20 14.06
CA GLY A 298 -14.20 7.64 13.80
C GLY A 298 -14.97 6.80 12.78
N ILE A 299 -14.38 5.73 12.24
CA ILE A 299 -15.02 4.80 11.28
C ILE A 299 -15.21 3.43 11.91
N VAL A 300 -16.39 2.85 11.75
CA VAL A 300 -16.69 1.47 12.16
C VAL A 300 -16.23 0.53 11.05
N GLN A 301 -15.07 -0.11 11.23
CA GLN A 301 -14.49 -1.02 10.23
C GLN A 301 -14.78 -2.49 10.61
N VAL A 302 -15.50 -3.20 9.74
CA VAL A 302 -15.93 -4.57 9.96
C VAL A 302 -15.10 -5.51 9.08
N PRO A 303 -14.24 -6.37 9.67
CA PRO A 303 -13.52 -7.38 8.93
C PRO A 303 -14.48 -8.54 8.57
N VAL A 304 -14.81 -8.71 7.30
CA VAL A 304 -15.56 -9.88 6.83
C VAL A 304 -14.66 -11.10 6.72
N ASN A 305 -15.20 -12.26 7.09
CA ASN A 305 -14.51 -13.54 7.00
C ASN A 305 -15.46 -14.62 6.48
N PRO A 306 -15.37 -14.97 5.18
CA PRO A 306 -16.24 -15.99 4.58
C PRO A 306 -16.08 -17.41 5.16
N ASP A 307 -15.01 -17.67 5.93
CA ASP A 307 -14.81 -18.96 6.60
C ASP A 307 -15.68 -19.10 7.85
N VAL A 308 -16.18 -17.98 8.39
CA VAL A 308 -17.11 -17.98 9.53
C VAL A 308 -18.51 -18.31 9.04
N LYS A 309 -19.08 -19.42 9.56
CA LYS A 309 -20.44 -19.85 9.29
C LYS A 309 -21.44 -19.19 10.25
N LEU A 310 -22.43 -18.50 9.72
CA LEU A 310 -23.48 -17.80 10.48
C LEU A 310 -24.72 -18.69 10.81
N GLY A 311 -24.61 -20.01 10.67
CA GLY A 311 -25.75 -20.92 10.72
C GLY A 311 -26.47 -21.04 9.36
N GLU A 312 -27.30 -22.08 9.19
CA GLU A 312 -28.06 -22.39 7.94
C GLU A 312 -27.21 -22.33 6.64
N GLY A 313 -25.88 -22.57 6.72
CA GLY A 313 -24.98 -22.51 5.57
C GLY A 313 -24.58 -21.11 5.12
N LYS A 314 -25.06 -20.05 5.77
CA LYS A 314 -24.66 -18.66 5.49
C LYS A 314 -23.24 -18.38 5.97
N ARG A 315 -22.54 -17.52 5.24
CA ARG A 315 -21.16 -17.08 5.55
C ARG A 315 -21.17 -15.61 5.93
N PHE A 316 -20.15 -15.18 6.71
CA PHE A 316 -19.95 -13.77 7.01
C PHE A 316 -19.14 -13.12 5.90
N ASP A 317 -19.80 -12.83 4.78
CA ASP A 317 -19.29 -12.20 3.58
C ASP A 317 -19.74 -10.72 3.43
N PHE A 318 -19.36 -10.09 2.32
CA PHE A 318 -19.74 -8.70 2.04
C PHE A 318 -21.26 -8.49 1.98
N ALA A 319 -21.99 -9.41 1.37
CA ALA A 319 -23.44 -9.30 1.23
C ALA A 319 -24.15 -9.39 2.60
N SER A 320 -23.73 -10.31 3.47
CA SER A 320 -24.28 -10.47 4.82
C SER A 320 -23.96 -9.27 5.72
N ALA A 321 -22.74 -8.72 5.60
CA ALA A 321 -22.34 -7.51 6.31
C ALA A 321 -23.19 -6.31 5.88
N LEU A 322 -23.35 -6.07 4.57
CA LEU A 322 -24.16 -4.98 4.03
C LEU A 322 -25.61 -5.01 4.50
N ARG A 323 -26.28 -6.20 4.47
CA ARG A 323 -27.64 -6.36 5.01
C ARG A 323 -27.75 -5.94 6.48
N SER A 324 -26.68 -6.17 7.25
CA SER A 324 -26.64 -5.75 8.66
C SER A 324 -26.44 -4.24 8.78
N PHE A 325 -25.62 -3.63 7.92
CA PHE A 325 -25.34 -2.20 7.94
C PHE A 325 -26.58 -1.33 7.72
N MET A 326 -27.49 -1.77 6.84
CA MET A 326 -28.76 -1.07 6.58
C MET A 326 -29.64 -0.87 7.83
N ARG A 327 -29.38 -1.62 8.92
CA ARG A 327 -30.08 -1.50 10.21
C ARG A 327 -29.27 -0.77 11.28
N LEU A 328 -28.10 -0.25 10.93
CA LEU A 328 -27.20 0.41 11.86
C LEU A 328 -27.15 1.94 11.66
N ASP A 329 -28.12 2.50 10.92
CA ASP A 329 -28.25 3.94 10.65
C ASP A 329 -26.96 4.59 10.11
N PRO A 330 -26.36 4.06 9.04
CA PRO A 330 -25.16 4.67 8.44
C PRO A 330 -25.53 5.82 7.51
N ASP A 331 -24.66 6.81 7.37
CA ASP A 331 -24.71 7.83 6.32
C ASP A 331 -23.85 7.40 5.10
N VAL A 332 -22.71 6.77 5.40
CA VAL A 332 -21.74 6.32 4.41
C VAL A 332 -21.39 4.85 4.64
N ILE A 333 -21.43 4.09 3.59
CA ILE A 333 -21.09 2.67 3.57
C ILE A 333 -19.90 2.46 2.62
N MET A 334 -18.88 1.70 3.03
CA MET A 334 -17.84 1.24 2.13
C MET A 334 -17.83 -0.28 2.08
N VAL A 335 -17.81 -0.83 0.88
CA VAL A 335 -17.63 -2.26 0.61
C VAL A 335 -16.28 -2.44 -0.06
N GLY A 336 -15.43 -3.24 0.53
CA GLY A 336 -14.05 -3.42 0.04
C GLY A 336 -14.02 -3.73 -1.45
N GLU A 337 -14.90 -4.62 -1.91
CA GLU A 337 -15.02 -4.94 -3.34
C GLU A 337 -16.38 -5.57 -3.68
N ILE A 338 -16.81 -5.38 -4.92
CA ILE A 338 -17.96 -6.04 -5.55
C ILE A 338 -17.45 -7.15 -6.47
N ARG A 339 -17.68 -8.42 -6.08
CA ARG A 339 -17.26 -9.59 -6.85
C ARG A 339 -18.42 -10.36 -7.46
N ASP A 340 -19.59 -10.29 -6.86
CA ASP A 340 -20.78 -11.08 -7.15
C ASP A 340 -22.04 -10.22 -7.27
N GLU A 341 -23.08 -10.79 -7.90
CA GLU A 341 -24.35 -10.14 -8.14
C GLU A 341 -25.05 -9.74 -6.83
N GLU A 342 -24.99 -10.58 -5.80
CA GLU A 342 -25.67 -10.34 -4.53
C GLU A 342 -25.11 -9.11 -3.80
N THR A 343 -23.79 -9.02 -3.69
CA THR A 343 -23.10 -7.86 -3.11
C THR A 343 -23.40 -6.59 -3.92
N ALA A 344 -23.37 -6.69 -5.25
CA ALA A 344 -23.67 -5.58 -6.13
C ALA A 344 -25.11 -5.06 -5.97
N HIS A 345 -26.07 -5.97 -5.89
CA HIS A 345 -27.49 -5.65 -5.70
C HIS A 345 -27.71 -4.87 -4.39
N ILE A 346 -27.18 -5.37 -3.26
CA ILE A 346 -27.36 -4.73 -1.96
C ILE A 346 -26.63 -3.36 -1.90
N ALA A 347 -25.45 -3.24 -2.51
CA ALA A 347 -24.75 -1.98 -2.58
C ALA A 347 -25.52 -0.89 -3.35
N LEU A 348 -26.15 -1.28 -4.47
CA LEU A 348 -27.00 -0.37 -5.24
C LEU A 348 -28.32 -0.05 -4.51
N GLU A 349 -28.93 -1.03 -3.80
CA GLU A 349 -30.10 -0.80 -2.96
C GLU A 349 -29.78 0.22 -1.86
N ALA A 350 -28.64 0.08 -1.17
CA ALA A 350 -28.18 1.04 -0.19
C ALA A 350 -28.03 2.45 -0.81
N ALA A 351 -27.45 2.54 -2.00
CA ALA A 351 -27.30 3.80 -2.73
C ALA A 351 -28.66 4.42 -3.14
N MET A 352 -29.66 3.59 -3.49
CA MET A 352 -31.04 4.05 -3.80
C MET A 352 -31.78 4.58 -2.58
N THR A 353 -31.52 3.97 -1.40
CA THR A 353 -32.21 4.34 -0.15
C THR A 353 -31.60 5.52 0.57
N GLY A 354 -30.66 6.25 -0.05
CA GLY A 354 -30.14 7.52 0.43
C GLY A 354 -28.77 7.48 1.09
N HIS A 355 -28.05 6.36 0.98
CA HIS A 355 -26.69 6.23 1.50
C HIS A 355 -25.64 6.60 0.44
N LEU A 356 -24.53 7.19 0.87
CA LEU A 356 -23.35 7.31 0.04
C LEU A 356 -22.55 6.01 0.14
N VAL A 357 -22.40 5.31 -0.99
CA VAL A 357 -21.74 4.02 -1.03
C VAL A 357 -20.43 4.13 -1.80
N PHE A 358 -19.34 3.64 -1.20
CA PHE A 358 -18.04 3.48 -1.86
C PHE A 358 -17.72 2.01 -2.04
N SER A 359 -17.17 1.64 -3.20
CA SER A 359 -16.68 0.28 -3.40
C SER A 359 -15.59 0.20 -4.45
N THR A 360 -15.02 -1.01 -4.61
CA THR A 360 -14.13 -1.30 -5.74
C THR A 360 -14.71 -2.37 -6.66
N ILE A 361 -14.29 -2.32 -7.91
CA ILE A 361 -14.56 -3.37 -8.90
C ILE A 361 -13.28 -3.59 -9.72
N HIS A 362 -13.08 -4.82 -10.19
CA HIS A 362 -11.93 -5.16 -11.03
C HIS A 362 -12.27 -5.00 -12.50
N THR A 363 -12.02 -3.79 -13.04
CA THR A 363 -12.09 -3.47 -14.47
C THR A 363 -10.90 -2.60 -14.85
N ASN A 364 -10.58 -2.53 -16.14
CA ASN A 364 -9.38 -1.85 -16.63
C ASN A 364 -9.58 -0.35 -16.79
N ASP A 365 -10.78 0.10 -17.13
CA ASP A 365 -11.18 1.49 -17.27
C ASP A 365 -12.52 1.77 -16.60
N SER A 366 -12.90 3.03 -16.53
CA SER A 366 -14.11 3.45 -15.85
C SER A 366 -15.42 3.10 -16.60
N PRO A 367 -15.53 3.16 -17.94
CA PRO A 367 -16.74 2.71 -18.64
C PRO A 367 -17.01 1.21 -18.50
N SER A 368 -15.96 0.39 -18.53
CA SER A 368 -16.09 -1.08 -18.36
C SER A 368 -16.68 -1.48 -17.01
N ALA A 369 -16.58 -0.63 -15.99
CA ALA A 369 -17.20 -0.89 -14.70
C ALA A 369 -18.74 -0.86 -14.78
N LEU A 370 -19.31 0.03 -15.58
CA LEU A 370 -20.75 0.11 -15.79
C LEU A 370 -21.27 -1.10 -16.58
N GLU A 371 -20.55 -1.48 -17.62
CA GLU A 371 -20.82 -2.70 -18.39
C GLU A 371 -20.77 -3.93 -17.50
N ARG A 372 -19.73 -4.04 -16.65
CA ARG A 372 -19.56 -5.16 -15.73
C ARG A 372 -20.71 -5.29 -14.74
N LEU A 373 -21.20 -4.18 -14.16
CA LEU A 373 -22.38 -4.21 -13.28
C LEU A 373 -23.61 -4.75 -14.00
N THR A 374 -23.84 -4.36 -15.23
CA THR A 374 -25.01 -4.87 -16.02
C THR A 374 -24.84 -6.34 -16.41
N GLN A 375 -23.61 -6.80 -16.70
CA GLN A 375 -23.28 -8.21 -16.94
C GLN A 375 -23.48 -9.09 -15.69
N MET A 376 -23.36 -8.50 -14.49
CA MET A 376 -23.65 -9.17 -13.22
C MET A 376 -25.16 -9.27 -12.93
N GLY A 377 -26.04 -8.98 -13.90
CA GLY A 377 -27.49 -9.10 -13.76
C GLY A 377 -28.21 -7.86 -13.24
N LEU A 378 -27.51 -6.75 -13.00
CA LEU A 378 -28.14 -5.54 -12.47
C LEU A 378 -28.93 -4.79 -13.55
N PRO A 379 -30.17 -4.37 -13.26
CA PRO A 379 -30.98 -3.63 -14.22
C PRO A 379 -30.33 -2.30 -14.61
N ARG A 380 -30.28 -1.99 -15.91
CA ARG A 380 -29.66 -0.76 -16.45
C ARG A 380 -30.19 0.51 -15.79
N PHE A 381 -31.49 0.57 -15.50
CA PHE A 381 -32.10 1.75 -14.87
C PHE A 381 -31.62 1.94 -13.42
N VAL A 382 -31.32 0.85 -12.70
CA VAL A 382 -30.75 0.93 -11.35
C VAL A 382 -29.34 1.50 -11.43
N VAL A 383 -28.48 0.94 -12.30
CA VAL A 383 -27.12 1.41 -12.51
C VAL A 383 -27.12 2.90 -12.94
N ALA A 384 -27.93 3.27 -13.93
CA ALA A 384 -28.01 4.64 -14.43
C ALA A 384 -28.43 5.66 -13.36
N ASN A 385 -29.32 5.30 -12.44
CA ASN A 385 -29.84 6.22 -11.42
C ASN A 385 -29.01 6.29 -10.15
N THR A 386 -28.29 5.22 -9.79
CA THR A 386 -27.55 5.14 -8.51
C THR A 386 -26.08 5.53 -8.66
N MET A 387 -25.49 5.27 -9.82
CA MET A 387 -24.09 5.60 -10.04
C MET A 387 -23.85 7.10 -10.07
N LYS A 388 -22.84 7.55 -9.34
CA LYS A 388 -22.33 8.93 -9.32
C LYS A 388 -21.09 9.09 -10.17
N ALA A 389 -20.09 8.27 -9.88
CA ALA A 389 -18.83 8.31 -10.57
C ALA A 389 -18.13 6.95 -10.54
N VAL A 390 -17.27 6.73 -11.52
CA VAL A 390 -16.32 5.64 -11.55
C VAL A 390 -14.93 6.21 -11.75
N LEU A 391 -14.01 5.89 -10.87
CA LEU A 391 -12.61 6.29 -10.92
C LEU A 391 -11.73 5.09 -11.27
N ALA A 392 -11.22 5.03 -12.48
CA ALA A 392 -10.19 4.07 -12.83
C ALA A 392 -8.80 4.59 -12.45
N GLN A 393 -7.97 3.70 -11.92
CA GLN A 393 -6.68 4.09 -11.35
C GLN A 393 -5.58 3.11 -11.68
N ARG A 394 -4.39 3.66 -11.98
CA ARG A 394 -3.10 2.98 -12.10
C ARG A 394 -2.03 3.75 -11.32
N LEU A 395 -0.90 3.11 -11.07
CA LEU A 395 0.26 3.74 -10.43
C LEU A 395 1.46 3.73 -11.39
N ALA A 396 2.10 4.87 -11.54
CA ALA A 396 3.40 5.02 -12.16
C ALA A 396 4.46 5.32 -11.11
N ARG A 397 5.73 4.96 -11.36
CA ARG A 397 6.83 5.38 -10.49
C ARG A 397 7.05 6.88 -10.62
N ARG A 398 7.23 7.55 -9.48
CA ARG A 398 7.49 8.98 -9.44
C ARG A 398 8.97 9.25 -9.65
N LEU A 399 9.30 10.20 -10.53
CA LEU A 399 10.67 10.66 -10.70
C LEU A 399 11.26 11.18 -9.38
N CYS A 400 12.50 10.82 -9.11
CA CYS A 400 13.22 11.30 -7.95
C CYS A 400 13.42 12.81 -8.07
N LYS A 401 12.98 13.57 -7.08
CA LYS A 401 13.08 15.03 -7.09
C LYS A 401 14.52 15.53 -7.11
N ASP A 402 15.43 14.74 -6.52
CA ASP A 402 16.84 15.13 -6.29
C ASP A 402 17.73 14.89 -7.52
N CYS A 403 17.31 14.03 -8.47
CA CYS A 403 18.18 13.67 -9.59
C CYS A 403 17.49 13.66 -10.96
N LYS A 404 16.21 14.02 -11.05
CA LYS A 404 15.56 14.15 -12.35
C LYS A 404 16.26 15.25 -13.17
N ALA A 405 16.50 15.00 -14.45
CA ALA A 405 17.14 15.94 -15.35
C ALA A 405 16.20 16.32 -16.51
N GLU A 406 16.20 17.60 -16.85
CA GLU A 406 15.45 18.09 -18.00
C GLU A 406 16.08 17.60 -19.31
N ALA A 407 15.22 17.28 -20.29
CA ALA A 407 15.62 16.91 -21.64
C ALA A 407 14.56 17.32 -22.64
N ASP A 408 14.93 17.48 -23.87
CA ASP A 408 13.99 17.70 -24.96
C ASP A 408 13.16 16.44 -25.20
N PRO A 409 11.86 16.57 -25.56
CA PRO A 409 11.05 15.45 -25.99
C PRO A 409 11.66 14.76 -27.23
N THR A 410 11.66 13.43 -27.24
CA THR A 410 12.04 12.69 -28.44
C THR A 410 10.87 12.66 -29.44
N PRO A 411 11.12 12.42 -30.75
CA PRO A 411 10.06 12.29 -31.73
C PRO A 411 9.04 11.19 -31.37
N GLU A 412 9.51 10.07 -30.81
CA GLU A 412 8.64 8.96 -30.37
C GLU A 412 7.75 9.38 -29.21
N GLU A 413 8.28 10.16 -28.26
CA GLU A 413 7.48 10.68 -27.15
C GLU A 413 6.43 11.66 -27.63
N LEU A 414 6.78 12.57 -28.55
CA LEU A 414 5.82 13.50 -29.16
C LEU A 414 4.71 12.75 -29.88
N ALA A 415 5.03 11.68 -30.61
CA ALA A 415 4.02 10.82 -31.26
C ALA A 415 3.07 10.17 -30.24
N VAL A 416 3.56 9.78 -29.06
CA VAL A 416 2.72 9.25 -27.97
C VAL A 416 1.76 10.32 -27.44
N PHE A 417 2.22 11.55 -27.26
CA PHE A 417 1.37 12.67 -26.84
C PHE A 417 0.28 12.95 -27.87
N GLU A 418 0.66 13.02 -29.15
CA GLU A 418 -0.28 13.27 -30.26
C GLU A 418 -1.33 12.17 -30.38
N ALA A 419 -0.92 10.90 -30.34
CA ALA A 419 -1.81 9.73 -30.40
C ALA A 419 -2.84 9.70 -29.27
N ASN A 420 -2.54 10.30 -28.11
CA ASN A 420 -3.44 10.42 -26.98
C ASN A 420 -4.13 11.80 -26.90
N GLY A 421 -3.97 12.66 -27.89
CA GLY A 421 -4.61 13.97 -27.95
C GLY A 421 -4.14 14.97 -26.87
N VAL A 422 -2.97 14.74 -26.28
CA VAL A 422 -2.36 15.64 -25.27
C VAL A 422 -1.41 16.60 -25.96
N LYS A 423 -1.68 17.90 -25.85
CA LYS A 423 -0.86 18.94 -26.49
C LYS A 423 0.41 19.20 -25.68
N VAL A 424 1.57 19.06 -26.31
CA VAL A 424 2.85 19.47 -25.74
C VAL A 424 3.06 20.97 -26.03
N PRO A 425 3.22 21.83 -25.01
CA PRO A 425 3.50 23.26 -25.24
C PRO A 425 4.82 23.45 -26.00
N PRO A 426 4.90 24.44 -26.90
CA PRO A 426 6.16 24.75 -27.59
C PRO A 426 7.30 25.01 -26.59
N GLY A 427 8.44 24.35 -26.79
CA GLY A 427 9.61 24.49 -25.90
C GLY A 427 9.47 23.76 -24.55
N ALA A 428 8.44 22.96 -24.33
CA ALA A 428 8.31 22.17 -23.11
C ALA A 428 9.45 21.17 -22.99
N LYS A 429 10.03 21.08 -21.79
CA LYS A 429 11.03 20.07 -21.43
C LYS A 429 10.35 18.93 -20.71
N LEU A 430 10.78 17.72 -21.00
CA LEU A 430 10.45 16.53 -20.20
C LEU A 430 11.56 16.22 -19.20
N PHE A 431 11.30 15.28 -18.31
CA PHE A 431 12.27 14.90 -17.29
C PHE A 431 12.68 13.43 -17.45
N ARG A 432 13.98 13.17 -17.23
CA ARG A 432 14.57 11.82 -17.28
C ARG A 432 15.00 11.36 -15.90
N ALA A 433 14.85 10.05 -15.70
CA ALA A 433 15.37 9.38 -14.52
C ALA A 433 16.89 9.23 -14.62
N LYS A 434 17.67 9.89 -13.75
CA LYS A 434 19.14 9.86 -13.79
C LYS A 434 19.73 8.86 -12.80
N GLY A 435 19.23 8.85 -11.56
CA GLY A 435 19.76 8.04 -10.47
C GLY A 435 20.68 8.83 -9.54
N CYS A 436 20.50 8.60 -8.22
CA CYS A 436 21.33 9.14 -7.15
C CYS A 436 21.23 8.25 -5.91
N ASP A 437 22.00 8.56 -4.86
CA ASP A 437 21.97 7.80 -3.60
C ASP A 437 20.59 7.78 -2.95
N VAL A 438 19.83 8.89 -3.03
CA VAL A 438 18.49 9.02 -2.44
C VAL A 438 17.47 8.03 -3.06
N CYS A 439 17.57 7.80 -4.37
CA CYS A 439 16.76 6.82 -5.08
C CYS A 439 17.48 5.47 -5.32
N LYS A 440 18.65 5.29 -4.73
CA LYS A 440 19.49 4.09 -4.87
C LYS A 440 19.76 3.74 -6.35
N GLY A 441 20.14 4.76 -7.14
CA GLY A 441 20.50 4.62 -8.55
C GLY A 441 19.34 4.46 -9.52
N THR A 442 18.08 4.36 -9.07
CA THR A 442 16.95 4.05 -9.95
C THR A 442 16.38 5.24 -10.71
N GLY A 443 16.62 6.45 -10.25
CA GLY A 443 16.00 7.68 -10.77
C GLY A 443 14.53 7.87 -10.38
N TYR A 444 13.93 6.92 -9.61
CA TYR A 444 12.54 6.97 -9.15
C TYR A 444 12.45 6.81 -7.63
N LYS A 445 11.50 7.51 -7.00
CA LYS A 445 11.21 7.39 -5.56
C LYS A 445 9.73 7.61 -5.29
N GLY A 446 9.05 6.58 -4.81
CA GLY A 446 7.61 6.58 -4.60
C GLY A 446 6.80 6.42 -5.90
N ARG A 447 5.49 6.57 -5.78
CA ARG A 447 4.53 6.38 -6.87
C ARG A 447 3.64 7.60 -7.03
N VAL A 448 3.02 7.75 -8.20
CA VAL A 448 2.00 8.74 -8.50
C VAL A 448 0.81 8.04 -9.14
N GLY A 449 -0.40 8.41 -8.73
CA GLY A 449 -1.63 7.90 -9.35
C GLY A 449 -1.79 8.43 -10.78
N MET A 450 -2.36 7.61 -11.67
CA MET A 450 -2.92 8.01 -12.96
C MET A 450 -4.41 7.68 -12.91
N HIS A 451 -5.24 8.64 -13.27
CA HIS A 451 -6.66 8.62 -12.97
C HIS A 451 -7.52 8.87 -14.20
N GLU A 452 -8.57 8.08 -14.34
CA GLU A 452 -9.64 8.29 -15.33
C GLU A 452 -10.95 8.39 -14.56
N LEU A 453 -11.53 9.58 -14.49
CA LEU A 453 -12.75 9.85 -13.75
C LEU A 453 -13.93 10.01 -14.70
N LEU A 454 -14.83 9.03 -14.68
CA LEU A 454 -16.13 9.08 -15.32
C LEU A 454 -17.16 9.61 -14.32
N VAL A 455 -17.71 10.79 -14.57
CA VAL A 455 -18.84 11.36 -13.80
C VAL A 455 -20.11 11.16 -14.59
N LEU A 456 -21.15 10.62 -13.98
CA LEU A 456 -22.41 10.33 -14.65
C LEU A 456 -23.27 11.59 -14.77
N ASN A 457 -23.40 12.07 -15.98
CA ASN A 457 -24.36 13.10 -16.38
C ASN A 457 -25.58 12.47 -17.08
N ASP A 458 -26.56 13.29 -17.45
CA ASP A 458 -27.80 12.81 -18.07
C ASP A 458 -27.57 12.11 -19.41
N GLU A 459 -26.59 12.58 -20.21
CA GLU A 459 -26.27 11.97 -21.51
C GLU A 459 -25.72 10.55 -21.32
N ILE A 460 -24.81 10.36 -20.36
CA ILE A 460 -24.25 9.05 -20.01
C ILE A 460 -25.33 8.14 -19.42
N ARG A 461 -26.23 8.67 -18.57
CA ARG A 461 -27.36 7.92 -18.02
C ARG A 461 -28.28 7.39 -19.12
N LEU A 462 -28.62 8.23 -20.07
CA LEU A 462 -29.42 7.84 -21.24
C LEU A 462 -28.72 6.80 -22.10
N GLN A 463 -27.39 6.93 -22.26
CA GLN A 463 -26.61 5.92 -22.98
C GLN A 463 -26.62 4.57 -22.26
N ILE A 464 -26.46 4.53 -20.93
CA ILE A 464 -26.53 3.28 -20.14
C ILE A 464 -27.88 2.60 -20.30
N LEU A 465 -28.97 3.38 -20.30
CA LEU A 465 -30.33 2.84 -20.50
C LEU A 465 -30.48 2.20 -21.89
N LYS A 466 -29.92 2.82 -22.91
CA LYS A 466 -29.95 2.34 -24.30
C LYS A 466 -28.97 1.17 -24.49
N ASP A 467 -27.72 1.40 -24.19
CA ASP A 467 -26.62 0.44 -24.35
C ASP A 467 -25.50 0.76 -23.32
N PRO A 468 -25.26 -0.10 -22.32
CA PRO A 468 -24.26 0.09 -21.27
C PRO A 468 -22.84 -0.28 -21.70
N SER A 469 -22.64 -0.69 -22.96
CA SER A 469 -21.32 -1.10 -23.47
C SER A 469 -20.27 -0.01 -23.28
N ALA A 470 -19.04 -0.43 -22.98
CA ALA A 470 -17.97 0.49 -22.59
C ALA A 470 -17.60 1.49 -23.70
N ILE A 471 -17.62 1.08 -24.97
CA ILE A 471 -17.17 1.93 -26.08
C ILE A 471 -18.05 3.18 -26.25
N PRO A 472 -19.38 3.09 -26.45
CA PRO A 472 -20.21 4.27 -26.62
C PRO A 472 -20.25 5.15 -25.37
N VAL A 473 -20.18 4.57 -24.17
CA VAL A 473 -20.08 5.35 -22.93
C VAL A 473 -18.76 6.13 -22.87
N LYS A 474 -17.65 5.52 -23.27
CA LYS A 474 -16.32 6.15 -23.31
C LYS A 474 -16.28 7.32 -24.27
N GLU A 475 -16.84 7.16 -25.47
CA GLU A 475 -16.90 8.23 -26.49
C GLU A 475 -17.66 9.47 -25.97
N ILE A 476 -18.81 9.25 -25.32
CA ILE A 476 -19.59 10.32 -24.72
C ILE A 476 -18.82 10.98 -23.57
N ALA A 477 -18.24 10.18 -22.69
CA ALA A 477 -17.48 10.67 -21.56
C ALA A 477 -16.28 11.54 -22.00
N MET A 478 -15.54 11.11 -23.02
CA MET A 478 -14.42 11.87 -23.58
C MET A 478 -14.88 13.19 -24.21
N ARG A 479 -15.99 13.20 -24.94
CA ARG A 479 -16.59 14.46 -25.44
C ARG A 479 -16.93 15.41 -24.31
N ASN A 480 -17.35 14.88 -23.16
CA ASN A 480 -17.70 15.64 -21.96
C ASN A 480 -16.46 15.97 -21.09
N GLY A 481 -15.25 15.77 -21.64
CA GLY A 481 -13.99 16.17 -21.00
C GLY A 481 -13.46 15.16 -19.97
N MET A 482 -13.81 13.88 -20.08
CA MET A 482 -13.12 12.81 -19.37
C MET A 482 -11.72 12.63 -19.96
N ARG A 483 -10.70 12.54 -19.09
CA ARG A 483 -9.35 12.12 -19.49
C ARG A 483 -9.21 10.62 -19.27
N THR A 484 -8.58 9.96 -20.23
CA THR A 484 -8.16 8.56 -20.05
C THR A 484 -6.98 8.47 -19.09
N ILE A 485 -6.70 7.27 -18.55
CA ILE A 485 -5.53 7.01 -17.71
C ILE A 485 -4.23 7.46 -18.40
N ALA A 486 -4.10 7.20 -19.71
CA ALA A 486 -2.94 7.61 -20.50
C ALA A 486 -2.84 9.14 -20.62
N MET A 487 -3.93 9.84 -20.89
CA MET A 487 -3.96 11.30 -20.96
C MET A 487 -3.56 11.93 -19.62
N ASP A 488 -4.13 11.49 -18.51
CA ASP A 488 -3.79 11.97 -17.18
C ASP A 488 -2.31 11.69 -16.83
N GLY A 489 -1.81 10.51 -17.21
CA GLY A 489 -0.40 10.16 -17.04
C GLY A 489 0.53 11.06 -17.86
N LEU A 490 0.19 11.36 -19.11
CA LEU A 490 0.98 12.23 -19.98
C LEU A 490 0.98 13.68 -19.48
N GLU A 491 -0.13 14.20 -18.96
CA GLU A 491 -0.16 15.49 -18.28
C GLU A 491 0.83 15.52 -17.08
N LYS A 492 0.91 14.43 -16.34
CA LYS A 492 1.86 14.28 -15.23
C LYS A 492 3.33 14.15 -15.69
N VAL A 493 3.56 13.66 -16.90
CA VAL A 493 4.89 13.73 -17.53
C VAL A 493 5.29 15.19 -17.79
N LEU A 494 4.39 16.01 -18.33
CA LEU A 494 4.64 17.45 -18.53
C LEU A 494 4.93 18.18 -17.21
N LEU A 495 4.30 17.75 -16.12
CA LEU A 495 4.56 18.25 -14.77
C LEU A 495 5.88 17.71 -14.15
N GLY A 496 6.61 16.85 -14.85
CA GLY A 496 7.86 16.26 -14.37
C GLY A 496 7.67 15.32 -13.16
N LEU A 497 6.51 14.68 -13.04
CA LEU A 497 6.20 13.74 -11.97
C LEU A 497 6.59 12.30 -12.33
N THR A 498 6.52 11.93 -13.61
CA THR A 498 6.83 10.59 -14.12
C THR A 498 7.40 10.69 -15.54
N THR A 499 7.55 9.56 -16.23
CA THR A 499 8.08 9.50 -17.61
C THR A 499 7.06 8.85 -18.55
N VAL A 500 7.17 9.11 -19.85
CA VAL A 500 6.34 8.47 -20.88
C VAL A 500 6.41 6.94 -20.79
N LYS A 501 7.61 6.39 -20.56
CA LYS A 501 7.82 4.95 -20.38
C LYS A 501 7.00 4.37 -19.24
N GLU A 502 6.92 5.05 -18.11
CA GLU A 502 6.12 4.61 -16.96
C GLU A 502 4.62 4.69 -17.26
N VAL A 503 4.19 5.73 -17.96
CA VAL A 503 2.78 5.87 -18.36
C VAL A 503 2.36 4.72 -19.28
N LEU A 504 3.14 4.44 -20.31
CA LEU A 504 2.87 3.32 -21.22
C LEU A 504 2.91 1.97 -20.52
N GLY A 505 3.90 1.75 -19.63
CA GLY A 505 4.00 0.51 -18.85
C GLY A 505 2.89 0.32 -17.81
N GLY A 506 2.35 1.42 -17.29
CA GLY A 506 1.24 1.41 -16.33
C GLY A 506 -0.14 1.43 -16.99
N ALA A 507 -0.26 2.03 -18.19
CA ALA A 507 -1.49 2.06 -18.97
C ALA A 507 -1.68 0.81 -19.84
N ALA A 508 -0.57 0.15 -20.25
CA ALA A 508 -0.64 -1.11 -20.98
C ALA A 508 -1.24 -2.20 -20.07
N GLU A 509 -2.23 -2.87 -20.57
CA GLU A 509 -2.78 -4.07 -19.96
C GLU A 509 -1.68 -5.14 -19.91
N LYS A 510 -1.41 -5.63 -18.72
CA LYS A 510 -0.86 -6.98 -18.64
C LYS A 510 -2.04 -7.92 -18.87
N GLU A 511 -2.18 -8.39 -20.09
CA GLU A 511 -2.96 -9.56 -20.41
C GLU A 511 -2.59 -10.76 -19.53
#